data_ca769831d61501c8bbbdd5385a767220
#
_entry.id   ca769831d61501c8bbbdd5385a767220
#
_cell.length_a   1.000
_cell.length_b   1.000
_cell.length_c   1.000
_cell.angle_alpha   90.00
_cell.angle_beta   90.00
_cell.angle_gamma   90.00
#
_symmetry.space_group_name_H-M   'P 1'
#
loop_
_entity.id
_entity.type
_entity.pdbx_description
1 polymer ?
#
loop_
_entity_poly.entity_id
_entity_poly.type
_entity_poly.pdbx_seq_one_letter_code
_entity_poly.pdbx_strand_id
1 'polypeptide(L)'
;SLGYLRNTRDNDEIKKAYGNLLSILKYAKFINIDTKLPLKERVSVRYMKDIALATMWINEAFVMKKEDANLEFIFPKENGAIWIDYLAITSNAKNVDNAYKFINFILRPDISIKISQHSGFNSVLNFDFIKTSVRKKEYEDIVFLSSKEAGPIELQVDIRKVIKTYVDLLTSLKLAFDKEMRRALIIF
;
A
#
# COMPACT_ATOMS: atom_id res chain seq x y z
N SER A 1 7.95 17.53 4.85
CA SER A 1 7.33 17.40 3.51
C SER A 1 7.78 18.53 2.60
N LEU A 2 7.98 18.23 1.30
CA LEU A 2 8.33 19.23 0.27
C LEU A 2 7.08 19.87 -0.34
N GLY A 3 5.87 19.43 0.05
CA GLY A 3 4.60 19.91 -0.51
C GLY A 3 4.33 19.46 -1.95
N TYR A 4 5.14 18.57 -2.50
CA TYR A 4 4.93 18.06 -3.85
C TYR A 4 3.87 16.97 -3.89
N LEU A 5 3.14 16.89 -5.01
CA LEU A 5 2.22 15.79 -5.26
C LEU A 5 3.00 14.48 -5.44
N ARG A 6 2.46 13.38 -4.90
CA ARG A 6 3.05 12.04 -5.05
C ARG A 6 3.19 11.63 -6.52
N ASN A 7 2.23 12.04 -7.34
CA ASN A 7 2.17 11.74 -8.77
C ASN A 7 2.83 12.83 -9.63
N THR A 8 3.77 13.59 -9.07
CA THR A 8 4.43 14.65 -9.85
C THR A 8 5.08 14.10 -11.10
N ARG A 9 4.98 14.86 -12.19
CA ARG A 9 5.64 14.58 -13.46
C ARG A 9 6.77 15.58 -13.72
N ASP A 10 7.06 16.43 -12.75
CA ASP A 10 8.17 17.38 -12.79
C ASP A 10 9.47 16.68 -12.36
N ASN A 11 10.44 16.64 -13.26
CA ASN A 11 11.72 15.98 -12.99
C ASN A 11 12.53 16.67 -11.89
N ASP A 12 12.40 17.99 -11.70
CA ASP A 12 13.15 18.71 -10.67
C ASP A 12 12.55 18.46 -9.29
N GLU A 13 11.22 18.36 -9.17
CA GLU A 13 10.56 17.93 -7.94
C GLU A 13 10.95 16.50 -7.57
N ILE A 14 10.97 15.58 -8.54
CA ILE A 14 11.39 14.19 -8.35
C ILE A 14 12.84 14.13 -7.86
N LYS A 15 13.77 14.90 -8.46
CA LYS A 15 15.17 14.95 -8.03
C LYS A 15 15.34 15.55 -6.64
N LYS A 16 14.59 16.59 -6.28
CA LYS A 16 14.60 17.17 -4.93
C LYS A 16 14.11 16.17 -3.88
N ALA A 17 13.02 15.44 -4.18
CA ALA A 17 12.53 14.35 -3.32
C ALA A 17 13.59 13.26 -3.12
N TYR A 18 14.28 12.87 -4.18
CA TYR A 18 15.42 11.93 -4.11
C TYR A 18 16.55 12.46 -3.21
N GLY A 19 16.92 13.74 -3.33
CA GLY A 19 17.92 14.37 -2.46
C GLY A 19 17.55 14.28 -0.96
N ASN A 20 16.29 14.49 -0.63
CA ASN A 20 15.80 14.33 0.73
C ASN A 20 15.87 12.87 1.21
N LEU A 21 15.52 11.90 0.35
CA LEU A 21 15.65 10.48 0.69
C LEU A 21 17.11 10.10 0.97
N LEU A 22 18.06 10.61 0.19
CA LEU A 22 19.49 10.39 0.44
C LEU A 22 19.93 10.91 1.83
N SER A 23 19.39 12.03 2.28
CA SER A 23 19.77 12.62 3.58
C SER A 23 19.37 11.76 4.78
N ILE A 24 18.32 10.95 4.64
CA ILE A 24 17.84 10.05 5.70
C ILE A 24 18.31 8.59 5.53
N LEU A 25 19.11 8.32 4.48
CA LEU A 25 19.48 6.96 4.09
C LEU A 25 20.18 6.19 5.22
N LYS A 26 21.02 6.85 6.03
CA LYS A 26 21.71 6.26 7.18
C LYS A 26 20.78 5.73 8.26
N TYR A 27 19.54 6.16 8.28
CA TYR A 27 18.51 5.70 9.22
C TYR A 27 17.53 4.72 8.60
N ALA A 28 17.64 4.47 7.28
CA ALA A 28 16.71 3.65 6.54
C ALA A 28 17.17 2.19 6.48
N LYS A 29 16.22 1.28 6.43
CA LYS A 29 16.42 -0.13 6.12
C LYS A 29 15.52 -0.51 4.95
N PHE A 30 16.11 -1.01 3.88
CA PHE A 30 15.34 -1.59 2.77
C PHE A 30 15.10 -3.08 3.05
N ILE A 31 13.84 -3.46 3.09
CA ILE A 31 13.44 -4.86 3.20
C ILE A 31 13.08 -5.34 1.80
N ASN A 32 13.81 -6.34 1.32
CA ASN A 32 13.47 -6.97 0.05
C ASN A 32 12.36 -8.00 0.31
N ILE A 33 11.15 -7.67 -0.12
CA ILE A 33 9.98 -8.54 0.03
C ILE A 33 9.85 -9.38 -1.24
N ASP A 34 9.92 -10.71 -1.10
CA ASP A 34 9.62 -11.61 -2.21
C ASP A 34 8.11 -11.62 -2.47
N THR A 35 7.70 -10.92 -3.52
CA THR A 35 6.28 -10.80 -3.92
C THR A 35 5.65 -12.11 -4.38
N LYS A 36 6.44 -13.16 -4.60
CA LYS A 36 5.94 -14.50 -4.95
C LYS A 36 5.43 -15.27 -3.74
N LEU A 37 5.88 -14.90 -2.54
CA LEU A 37 5.39 -15.52 -1.33
C LEU A 37 3.97 -15.04 -0.98
N PRO A 38 3.16 -15.87 -0.32
CA PRO A 38 1.90 -15.44 0.28
C PRO A 38 2.09 -14.24 1.20
N LEU A 39 1.11 -13.34 1.26
CA LEU A 39 1.21 -12.09 2.03
C LEU A 39 1.67 -12.32 3.48
N LYS A 40 1.10 -13.30 4.16
CA LYS A 40 1.45 -13.64 5.54
C LYS A 40 2.90 -14.11 5.72
N GLU A 41 3.51 -14.72 4.71
CA GLU A 41 4.89 -15.19 4.78
C GLU A 41 5.89 -14.09 4.45
N ARG A 42 5.55 -13.18 3.55
CA ARG A 42 6.43 -12.07 3.15
C ARG A 42 6.41 -10.90 4.10
N VAL A 43 5.29 -10.70 4.82
CA VAL A 43 5.13 -9.62 5.80
C VAL A 43 5.06 -10.25 7.19
N SER A 44 6.13 -10.10 7.97
CA SER A 44 6.20 -10.62 9.34
C SER A 44 6.85 -9.61 10.26
N VAL A 45 6.30 -9.50 11.46
CA VAL A 45 6.81 -8.63 12.53
C VAL A 45 8.29 -8.90 12.84
N ARG A 46 8.76 -10.14 12.69
CA ARG A 46 10.18 -10.47 12.91
C ARG A 46 11.16 -9.69 12.02
N TYR A 47 10.74 -9.29 10.81
CA TYR A 47 11.57 -8.46 9.92
C TYR A 47 11.57 -6.99 10.33
N MET A 48 10.61 -6.60 11.18
CA MET A 48 10.40 -5.23 11.65
C MET A 48 10.90 -4.99 13.07
N LYS A 49 11.49 -5.98 13.75
CA LYS A 49 11.85 -5.94 15.17
C LYS A 49 12.64 -4.70 15.59
N ASP A 50 13.49 -4.18 14.69
CA ASP A 50 14.34 -3.02 14.97
C ASP A 50 13.89 -1.78 14.15
N ILE A 51 12.67 -1.77 13.64
CA ILE A 51 12.14 -0.70 12.80
C ILE A 51 11.05 0.04 13.56
N ALA A 52 11.27 1.32 13.84
CA ALA A 52 10.30 2.16 14.53
C ALA A 52 9.18 2.65 13.60
N LEU A 53 9.46 2.82 12.29
CA LEU A 53 8.53 3.33 11.29
C LEU A 53 8.78 2.67 9.94
N ALA A 54 7.74 2.15 9.30
CA ALA A 54 7.82 1.57 7.97
C ALA A 54 6.72 2.12 7.06
N THR A 55 7.02 2.27 5.77
CA THR A 55 6.00 2.53 4.75
C THR A 55 5.56 1.21 4.14
N MET A 56 4.25 0.96 4.11
CA MET A 56 3.68 -0.27 3.59
C MET A 56 2.25 -0.05 3.09
N TRP A 57 1.72 -1.05 2.43
CA TRP A 57 0.32 -1.04 2.03
C TRP A 57 -0.58 -1.40 3.21
N ILE A 58 -1.82 -0.92 3.18
CA ILE A 58 -2.77 -1.16 4.27
C ILE A 58 -3.03 -2.64 4.53
N ASN A 59 -3.08 -3.46 3.49
CA ASN A 59 -3.26 -4.90 3.62
C ASN A 59 -2.05 -5.59 4.30
N GLU A 60 -0.85 -5.09 4.07
CA GLU A 60 0.37 -5.56 4.74
C GLU A 60 0.34 -5.17 6.23
N ALA A 61 0.02 -3.92 6.52
CA ALA A 61 -0.12 -3.43 7.89
C ALA A 61 -1.21 -4.19 8.66
N PHE A 62 -2.33 -4.51 8.00
CA PHE A 62 -3.41 -5.30 8.59
C PHE A 62 -2.96 -6.71 9.00
N VAL A 63 -2.19 -7.39 8.15
CA VAL A 63 -1.65 -8.72 8.49
C VAL A 63 -0.67 -8.63 9.66
N MET A 64 0.22 -7.63 9.66
CA MET A 64 1.19 -7.43 10.73
C MET A 64 0.52 -7.07 12.06
N LYS A 65 -0.52 -6.25 12.05
CA LYS A 65 -1.27 -5.89 13.27
C LYS A 65 -1.96 -7.10 13.91
N LYS A 66 -2.30 -8.13 13.15
CA LYS A 66 -2.80 -9.40 13.71
C LYS A 66 -1.71 -10.21 14.44
N GLU A 67 -0.44 -10.01 14.08
CA GLU A 67 0.68 -10.66 14.75
C GLU A 67 1.16 -9.86 15.97
N ASP A 68 1.08 -8.53 15.91
CA ASP A 68 1.48 -7.63 17.00
C ASP A 68 0.49 -6.47 17.12
N ALA A 69 -0.31 -6.49 18.18
CA ALA A 69 -1.32 -5.48 18.46
C ALA A 69 -0.74 -4.08 18.80
N ASN A 70 0.57 -3.98 19.11
CA ASN A 70 1.23 -2.69 19.36
C ASN A 70 1.53 -1.92 18.08
N LEU A 71 1.42 -2.56 16.92
CA LEU A 71 1.58 -1.88 15.63
C LEU A 71 0.34 -1.05 15.32
N GLU A 72 0.57 0.15 14.80
CA GLU A 72 -0.48 1.05 14.37
C GLU A 72 -0.26 1.53 12.94
N PHE A 73 -1.33 1.57 12.17
CA PHE A 73 -1.31 2.12 10.83
C PHE A 73 -1.73 3.59 10.87
N ILE A 74 -0.85 4.47 10.41
CA ILE A 74 -1.06 5.92 10.42
C ILE A 74 -1.05 6.46 9.00
N PHE A 75 -2.08 7.21 8.64
CA PHE A 75 -2.05 8.02 7.43
C PHE A 75 -1.20 9.27 7.64
N PRO A 76 -0.24 9.55 6.74
CA PRO A 76 0.52 10.78 6.82
C PRO A 76 -0.39 11.98 6.57
N LYS A 77 -0.15 13.08 7.31
CA LYS A 77 -0.91 14.34 7.16
C LYS A 77 -0.74 14.98 5.78
N GLU A 78 0.35 14.69 5.14
CA GLU A 78 0.73 15.24 3.85
C GLU A 78 -0.11 14.66 2.71
N ASN A 79 -0.26 13.36 2.64
CA ASN A 79 -1.12 12.67 1.66
C ASN A 79 -1.00 11.16 1.80
N GLY A 80 -2.11 10.45 1.62
CA GLY A 80 -2.14 9.00 1.38
C GLY A 80 -2.19 8.69 -0.12
N ALA A 81 -1.59 7.59 -0.54
CA ALA A 81 -1.78 7.08 -1.88
C ALA A 81 -2.88 6.02 -1.91
N ILE A 82 -3.74 6.11 -2.90
CA ILE A 82 -4.76 5.12 -3.19
C ILE A 82 -4.68 4.69 -4.64
N TRP A 83 -4.92 3.42 -4.89
CA TRP A 83 -5.28 2.93 -6.22
C TRP A 83 -6.59 2.16 -6.15
N ILE A 84 -7.21 1.97 -7.29
CA ILE A 84 -8.47 1.25 -7.43
C ILE A 84 -8.25 0.15 -8.47
N ASP A 85 -8.48 -1.10 -8.06
CA ASP A 85 -8.50 -2.23 -8.97
C ASP A 85 -9.89 -2.38 -9.58
N TYR A 86 -9.93 -2.65 -10.87
CA TYR A 86 -11.16 -2.78 -11.62
C TYR A 86 -11.30 -4.20 -12.20
N LEU A 87 -12.52 -4.71 -12.16
CA LEU A 87 -12.90 -5.86 -12.96
C LEU A 87 -13.50 -5.37 -14.29
N ALA A 88 -13.00 -5.90 -15.39
CA ALA A 88 -13.49 -5.57 -16.72
C ALA A 88 -13.91 -6.83 -17.47
N ILE A 89 -15.01 -6.73 -18.19
CA ILE A 89 -15.46 -7.77 -19.12
C ILE A 89 -14.93 -7.40 -20.51
N THR A 90 -14.11 -8.28 -21.10
CA THR A 90 -13.54 -8.03 -22.42
C THR A 90 -14.61 -8.08 -23.52
N SER A 91 -14.42 -7.31 -24.59
CA SER A 91 -15.39 -7.22 -25.69
C SER A 91 -15.63 -8.56 -26.43
N ASN A 92 -14.69 -9.48 -26.36
CA ASN A 92 -14.76 -10.81 -26.95
C ASN A 92 -15.10 -11.92 -25.93
N ALA A 93 -15.59 -11.57 -24.74
CA ALA A 93 -15.99 -12.52 -23.73
C ALA A 93 -17.14 -13.41 -24.21
N LYS A 94 -16.99 -14.74 -24.09
CA LYS A 94 -18.00 -15.71 -24.52
C LYS A 94 -19.12 -15.91 -23.50
N ASN A 95 -18.85 -15.66 -22.22
CA ASN A 95 -19.75 -15.92 -21.10
C ASN A 95 -20.04 -14.65 -20.29
N VAL A 96 -20.54 -13.62 -20.94
CA VAL A 96 -20.81 -12.29 -20.35
C VAL A 96 -21.75 -12.38 -19.16
N ASP A 97 -22.82 -13.17 -19.26
CA ASP A 97 -23.79 -13.35 -18.16
C ASP A 97 -23.15 -13.94 -16.91
N ASN A 98 -22.27 -14.92 -17.09
CA ASN A 98 -21.54 -15.51 -15.94
C ASN A 98 -20.54 -14.52 -15.33
N ALA A 99 -19.93 -13.67 -16.15
CA ALA A 99 -19.06 -12.60 -15.66
C ALA A 99 -19.86 -11.60 -14.80
N TYR A 100 -21.04 -11.18 -15.22
CA TYR A 100 -21.92 -10.33 -14.41
C TYR A 100 -22.38 -11.03 -13.13
N LYS A 101 -22.73 -12.32 -13.19
CA LYS A 101 -23.10 -13.09 -11.98
C LYS A 101 -21.94 -13.14 -10.98
N PHE A 102 -20.71 -13.33 -11.46
CA PHE A 102 -19.52 -13.30 -10.59
C PHE A 102 -19.30 -11.93 -9.95
N ILE A 103 -19.34 -10.85 -10.76
CA ILE A 103 -19.19 -9.48 -10.24
C ILE A 103 -20.26 -9.18 -9.19
N ASN A 104 -21.52 -9.47 -9.49
CA ASN A 104 -22.61 -9.27 -8.55
C ASN A 104 -22.45 -10.10 -7.27
N PHE A 105 -21.93 -11.31 -7.37
CA PHE A 105 -21.65 -12.17 -6.20
C PHE A 105 -20.60 -11.55 -5.28
N ILE A 106 -19.47 -11.08 -5.81
CA ILE A 106 -18.40 -10.50 -4.98
C ILE A 106 -18.77 -9.12 -4.40
N LEU A 107 -19.72 -8.42 -5.02
CA LEU A 107 -20.26 -7.15 -4.53
C LEU A 107 -21.37 -7.33 -3.47
N ARG A 108 -21.77 -8.55 -3.14
CA ARG A 108 -22.68 -8.77 -2.02
C ARG A 108 -21.98 -8.36 -0.72
N PRO A 109 -22.67 -7.65 0.22
CA PRO A 109 -22.07 -7.17 1.46
C PRO A 109 -21.39 -8.28 2.28
N ASP A 110 -22.06 -9.43 2.43
CA ASP A 110 -21.55 -10.59 3.18
C ASP A 110 -20.29 -11.20 2.55
N ILE A 111 -20.17 -11.17 1.23
CA ILE A 111 -19.01 -11.67 0.48
C ILE A 111 -17.89 -10.64 0.45
N SER A 112 -18.21 -9.38 0.16
CA SER A 112 -17.24 -8.29 0.10
C SER A 112 -16.50 -8.11 1.44
N ILE A 113 -17.21 -8.23 2.57
CA ILE A 113 -16.60 -8.21 3.90
C ILE A 113 -15.63 -9.38 4.10
N LYS A 114 -16.02 -10.60 3.73
CA LYS A 114 -15.12 -11.76 3.84
C LYS A 114 -13.85 -11.58 3.01
N ILE A 115 -13.99 -10.99 1.81
CA ILE A 115 -12.83 -10.66 0.97
C ILE A 115 -11.93 -9.66 1.70
N SER A 116 -12.48 -8.58 2.26
CA SER A 116 -11.70 -7.58 3.00
C SER A 116 -11.02 -8.17 4.24
N GLN A 117 -11.72 -8.99 5.02
CA GLN A 117 -11.17 -9.68 6.20
C GLN A 117 -10.01 -10.63 5.87
N HIS A 118 -10.06 -11.26 4.70
CA HIS A 118 -9.02 -12.18 4.26
C HIS A 118 -7.84 -11.48 3.63
N SER A 119 -8.09 -10.48 2.80
CA SER A 119 -7.07 -9.82 1.99
C SER A 119 -6.42 -8.61 2.67
N GLY A 120 -7.11 -7.99 3.65
CA GLY A 120 -6.71 -6.72 4.25
C GLY A 120 -7.00 -5.50 3.36
N PHE A 121 -7.58 -5.67 2.18
CA PHE A 121 -8.01 -4.57 1.33
C PHE A 121 -9.38 -4.03 1.74
N ASN A 122 -9.58 -2.74 1.55
CA ASN A 122 -10.87 -2.12 1.80
C ASN A 122 -11.93 -2.63 0.82
N SER A 123 -13.16 -2.78 1.32
CA SER A 123 -14.31 -3.02 0.46
C SER A 123 -14.57 -1.81 -0.45
N VAL A 124 -15.01 -2.08 -1.68
CA VAL A 124 -15.51 -1.05 -2.60
C VAL A 124 -16.91 -0.57 -2.24
N LEU A 125 -17.59 -1.26 -1.33
CA LEU A 125 -18.91 -0.89 -0.87
C LEU A 125 -18.83 0.25 0.14
N ASN A 126 -19.84 1.12 0.10
CA ASN A 126 -19.97 2.20 1.07
C ASN A 126 -20.09 1.63 2.50
N PHE A 127 -19.37 2.23 3.45
CA PHE A 127 -19.33 1.78 4.84
C PHE A 127 -20.68 1.81 5.52
N ASP A 128 -21.49 2.85 5.26
CA ASP A 128 -22.83 2.95 5.85
C ASP A 128 -23.76 1.86 5.30
N PHE A 129 -23.61 1.52 4.02
CA PHE A 129 -24.32 0.40 3.41
C PHE A 129 -23.92 -0.95 4.06
N ILE A 130 -22.63 -1.14 4.34
CA ILE A 130 -22.15 -2.34 5.02
C ILE A 130 -22.74 -2.43 6.43
N LYS A 131 -22.72 -1.35 7.21
CA LYS A 131 -23.26 -1.31 8.57
C LYS A 131 -24.75 -1.71 8.64
N THR A 132 -25.52 -1.32 7.62
CA THR A 132 -26.95 -1.66 7.55
C THR A 132 -27.23 -3.06 7.02
N SER A 133 -26.26 -3.65 6.32
CA SER A 133 -26.44 -4.92 5.58
C SER A 133 -25.92 -6.14 6.34
N VAL A 134 -25.02 -5.96 7.32
CA VAL A 134 -24.39 -7.07 8.08
C VAL A 134 -24.23 -6.71 9.55
N ARG A 135 -24.04 -7.75 10.39
CA ARG A 135 -23.88 -7.56 11.84
C ARG A 135 -22.54 -6.89 12.16
N LYS A 136 -22.52 -6.05 13.18
CA LYS A 136 -21.33 -5.29 13.61
C LYS A 136 -20.09 -6.17 13.77
N LYS A 137 -20.19 -7.32 14.43
CA LYS A 137 -19.08 -8.26 14.61
C LYS A 137 -18.47 -8.81 13.31
N GLU A 138 -19.15 -8.66 12.18
CA GLU A 138 -18.67 -9.15 10.88
C GLU A 138 -17.74 -8.16 10.21
N TYR A 139 -17.72 -6.89 10.64
CA TYR A 139 -16.86 -5.85 10.07
C TYR A 139 -15.97 -5.11 11.09
N GLU A 140 -16.05 -5.43 12.39
CA GLU A 140 -15.24 -4.77 13.43
C GLU A 140 -13.72 -4.83 13.16
N ASP A 141 -13.26 -5.94 12.59
CA ASP A 141 -11.84 -6.17 12.30
C ASP A 141 -11.39 -5.62 10.94
N ILE A 142 -12.29 -4.96 10.20
CA ILE A 142 -11.95 -4.41 8.90
C ILE A 142 -11.49 -2.96 9.07
N VAL A 143 -10.35 -2.62 8.51
CA VAL A 143 -9.88 -1.23 8.47
C VAL A 143 -10.73 -0.46 7.47
N PHE A 144 -11.72 0.27 7.98
CA PHE A 144 -12.43 1.25 7.17
C PHE A 144 -11.76 2.61 7.34
N LEU A 145 -11.24 3.11 6.25
CA LEU A 145 -10.77 4.48 6.21
C LEU A 145 -11.96 5.40 5.99
N SER A 146 -12.34 6.10 7.03
CA SER A 146 -13.24 7.23 6.84
C SER A 146 -12.49 8.35 6.09
N SER A 147 -13.20 9.12 5.28
CA SER A 147 -12.62 10.28 4.59
C SER A 147 -12.00 11.32 5.55
N LYS A 148 -12.38 11.30 6.82
CA LYS A 148 -11.82 12.16 7.88
C LYS A 148 -10.48 11.66 8.41
N GLU A 149 -10.30 10.35 8.47
CA GLU A 149 -9.06 9.71 8.97
C GLU A 149 -8.01 9.57 7.89
N ALA A 150 -8.43 9.40 6.66
CA ALA A 150 -7.53 9.25 5.52
C ALA A 150 -6.80 10.55 5.13
N GLY A 151 -7.26 11.71 5.63
CA GLY A 151 -6.71 12.99 5.19
C GLY A 151 -6.88 13.21 3.68
N PRO A 152 -6.09 14.08 3.07
CA PRO A 152 -6.08 14.21 1.63
C PRO A 152 -5.54 12.94 0.98
N ILE A 153 -6.29 12.38 0.03
CA ILE A 153 -5.95 11.15 -0.68
C ILE A 153 -5.60 11.50 -2.13
N GLU A 154 -4.50 10.99 -2.62
CA GLU A 154 -4.10 11.15 -4.01
C GLU A 154 -4.24 9.82 -4.76
N LEU A 155 -5.09 9.82 -5.79
CA LEU A 155 -5.24 8.66 -6.66
C LEU A 155 -3.97 8.47 -7.49
N GLN A 156 -3.45 7.25 -7.53
CA GLN A 156 -2.30 6.93 -8.37
C GLN A 156 -2.66 7.10 -9.85
N VAL A 157 -1.89 7.93 -10.54
CA VAL A 157 -2.08 8.20 -11.97
C VAL A 157 -0.92 7.64 -12.80
N ASP A 158 -1.11 7.62 -14.11
CA ASP A 158 -0.10 7.19 -15.05
C ASP A 158 1.13 8.12 -15.06
N ILE A 159 2.28 7.59 -14.67
CA ILE A 159 3.57 8.28 -14.63
C ILE A 159 4.53 7.83 -15.77
N ARG A 160 4.03 7.12 -16.79
CA ARG A 160 4.90 6.59 -17.90
C ARG A 160 5.85 7.59 -18.49
N LYS A 161 5.44 8.87 -18.59
CA LYS A 161 6.30 9.94 -19.12
C LYS A 161 7.57 10.19 -18.32
N VAL A 162 7.57 9.90 -17.02
CA VAL A 162 8.69 10.12 -16.09
C VAL A 162 9.15 8.84 -15.39
N ILE A 163 8.60 7.68 -15.78
CA ILE A 163 8.91 6.40 -15.14
C ILE A 163 10.41 6.10 -15.16
N LYS A 164 11.09 6.45 -16.23
CA LYS A 164 12.53 6.26 -16.34
C LYS A 164 13.28 7.02 -15.26
N THR A 165 12.92 8.28 -15.01
CA THR A 165 13.53 9.10 -13.96
C THR A 165 13.31 8.44 -12.58
N TYR A 166 12.10 7.97 -12.28
CA TYR A 166 11.82 7.25 -11.02
C TYR A 166 12.66 5.99 -10.88
N VAL A 167 12.72 5.16 -11.92
CA VAL A 167 13.47 3.90 -11.91
C VAL A 167 14.97 4.16 -11.73
N ASP A 168 15.55 5.10 -12.47
CA ASP A 168 16.97 5.43 -12.39
C ASP A 168 17.34 5.96 -10.99
N LEU A 169 16.53 6.85 -10.41
CA LEU A 169 16.75 7.38 -9.07
C LEU A 169 16.54 6.34 -7.97
N LEU A 170 15.52 5.47 -8.09
CA LEU A 170 15.31 4.37 -7.14
C LEU A 170 16.47 3.38 -7.17
N THR A 171 16.98 3.05 -8.35
CA THR A 171 18.15 2.19 -8.50
C THR A 171 19.39 2.84 -7.85
N SER A 172 19.60 4.13 -8.09
CA SER A 172 20.70 4.88 -7.48
C SER A 172 20.57 4.94 -5.95
N LEU A 173 19.34 5.06 -5.41
CA LEU A 173 19.06 5.05 -3.96
C LEU A 173 19.43 3.70 -3.34
N LYS A 174 19.05 2.60 -3.98
CA LYS A 174 19.40 1.23 -3.52
C LYS A 174 20.90 1.01 -3.51
N LEU A 175 21.62 1.44 -4.57
CA LEU A 175 23.07 1.33 -4.63
C LEU A 175 23.76 2.18 -3.55
N ALA A 176 23.26 3.37 -3.28
CA ALA A 176 23.76 4.23 -2.21
C ALA A 176 23.56 3.58 -0.82
N PHE A 177 22.40 2.97 -0.59
CA PHE A 177 22.12 2.23 0.64
C PHE A 177 23.07 1.04 0.83
N ASP A 178 23.27 0.22 -0.20
CA ASP A 178 24.18 -0.92 -0.13
C ASP A 178 25.62 -0.49 0.17
N LYS A 179 26.04 0.67 -0.35
CA LYS A 179 27.35 1.25 -0.06
C LYS A 179 27.49 1.72 1.39
N GLU A 180 26.47 2.36 1.96
CA GLU A 180 26.45 2.77 3.37
C GLU A 180 26.44 1.55 4.31
N MET A 181 25.65 0.52 3.99
CA MET A 181 25.61 -0.72 4.78
C MET A 181 26.96 -1.44 4.79
N ARG A 182 27.66 -1.49 3.64
CA ARG A 182 29.01 -2.07 3.59
C ARG A 182 30.02 -1.28 4.42
N ARG A 183 29.91 0.06 4.45
CA ARG A 183 30.78 0.89 5.30
C ARG A 183 30.53 0.64 6.79
N ALA A 184 29.29 0.47 7.20
CA ALA A 184 28.94 0.13 8.57
C ALA A 184 29.48 -1.24 9.02
N LEU A 185 29.57 -2.22 8.11
CA LEU A 185 30.14 -3.54 8.37
C LEU A 185 31.68 -3.57 8.45
N ILE A 186 32.37 -2.55 7.96
CA ILE A 186 33.84 -2.45 8.00
C ILE A 186 34.32 -1.77 9.31
N ILE A 187 33.42 -1.20 10.10
CA ILE A 187 33.76 -0.50 11.37
C ILE A 187 33.66 -1.44 12.57
N PHE A 188 33.30 -2.68 12.40
CA PHE A 188 33.35 -3.77 13.39
C PHE A 188 34.39 -4.80 12.97
#